data_32c30cb4cb086819f5f403f38a64217c
#
_entry.id   32c30cb4cb086819f5f403f38a64217c
#
_cell.length_a   1.000
_cell.length_b   1.000
_cell.length_c   1.000
_cell.angle_alpha   90.00
_cell.angle_beta   90.00
_cell.angle_gamma   90.00
#
_symmetry.space_group_name_H-M   'P 1'
#
loop_
_entity.id
_entity.type
_entity.pdbx_description
1 polymer ?
#
loop_
_entity_poly.entity_id
_entity_poly.type
_entity_poly.pdbx_seq_one_letter_code
_entity_poly.pdbx_strand_id
1 'polypeptide(L)'
;MTGKSGQCWDHRASVAGPAGAAGPRVARLAGMRITVLAGGVGAARFLRGLRSAAPDAEVTVVGNTGDDISLFGLHVSPDLDTVMYTLGGGIDEEQGWGRDGDTYTVLAELSAYGAGPDWFGLGDRDIATHLHRTSMLGDGLPLSAATGVLCRRWQPGVRLLPMSDDRVETQVILRDEGGRTVHFQEWWVRLHAAVPAAGFVFAGADDAAPAPGVLEAIDQADLVLFPPSNPIVSIGTILAVPGIAEAVQMKTVVGVSPIIGGAPVRGMADKCLAAVGADASAVGVGAHYGAALLDGWLVDERDKAAVDAPELAGIAVRAIPLYMTDLPAATAIARAALDLAQELNA
;
A
#
# COMPACT_ATOMS: atom_id res chain seq x y z
N MET A 1 -12.41 -18.57 -70.96
CA MET A 1 -11.04 -18.60 -71.48
C MET A 1 -10.12 -18.23 -70.33
N THR A 2 -9.26 -19.17 -69.97
CA THR A 2 -7.95 -19.11 -69.27
C THR A 2 -7.92 -18.36 -67.95
N GLY A 3 -7.79 -18.91 -66.83
CA GLY A 3 -6.87 -19.96 -66.38
C GLY A 3 -5.49 -19.38 -66.02
N LYS A 4 -5.22 -19.19 -64.70
CA LYS A 4 -3.89 -19.42 -64.13
C LYS A 4 -3.94 -19.58 -62.61
N SER A 5 -3.58 -20.76 -62.24
CA SER A 5 -3.15 -21.22 -60.95
C SER A 5 -1.91 -20.49 -60.41
N GLY A 6 -1.80 -20.26 -59.14
CA GLY A 6 -0.61 -19.74 -58.49
C GLY A 6 -0.53 -20.10 -57.01
N GLN A 7 0.05 -21.21 -56.80
CA GLN A 7 0.89 -21.74 -55.72
C GLN A 7 0.81 -21.10 -54.30
N CYS A 8 0.32 -21.94 -53.42
CA CYS A 8 0.55 -22.00 -51.96
C CYS A 8 2.09 -21.96 -51.66
N TRP A 9 2.51 -21.08 -50.77
CA TRP A 9 3.78 -21.20 -50.08
C TRP A 9 3.49 -21.36 -48.59
N ASP A 10 3.59 -22.59 -48.15
CA ASP A 10 3.64 -23.00 -46.77
C ASP A 10 5.09 -22.83 -46.29
N HIS A 11 5.36 -21.91 -45.38
CA HIS A 11 6.59 -21.88 -44.59
C HIS A 11 6.23 -21.57 -43.14
N ARG A 12 5.70 -22.56 -42.44
CA ARG A 12 5.82 -22.63 -40.99
C ARG A 12 7.22 -23.16 -40.65
N ALA A 13 8.15 -22.26 -40.41
CA ALA A 13 9.35 -22.59 -39.65
C ALA A 13 9.10 -22.19 -38.19
N SER A 14 8.74 -23.17 -37.40
CA SER A 14 8.74 -23.09 -35.93
C SER A 14 10.18 -22.96 -35.47
N VAL A 15 10.57 -21.76 -35.08
CA VAL A 15 11.80 -21.54 -34.31
C VAL A 15 11.39 -21.61 -32.82
N ALA A 16 11.49 -22.81 -32.26
CA ALA A 16 11.53 -23.00 -30.84
C ALA A 16 12.87 -22.42 -30.33
N GLY A 17 12.83 -21.22 -29.78
CA GLY A 17 13.94 -20.69 -28.99
C GLY A 17 14.09 -21.54 -27.72
N PRO A 18 15.31 -21.75 -27.21
CA PRO A 18 15.51 -22.54 -26.01
C PRO A 18 14.79 -21.84 -24.84
N ALA A 19 13.93 -22.61 -24.15
CA ALA A 19 13.40 -22.21 -22.85
C ALA A 19 14.59 -21.99 -21.93
N GLY A 20 14.91 -20.74 -21.64
CA GLY A 20 15.95 -20.39 -20.69
C GLY A 20 15.56 -21.01 -19.35
N ALA A 21 16.38 -21.95 -18.87
CA ALA A 21 16.24 -22.49 -17.52
C ALA A 21 16.27 -21.31 -16.55
N ALA A 22 15.18 -21.08 -15.83
CA ALA A 22 15.13 -20.11 -14.76
C ALA A 22 16.27 -20.42 -13.79
N GLY A 23 17.16 -19.44 -13.57
CA GLY A 23 18.31 -19.64 -12.68
C GLY A 23 17.83 -20.01 -11.26
N PRO A 24 18.68 -20.63 -10.45
CA PRO A 24 18.31 -21.17 -9.13
C PRO A 24 17.67 -20.16 -8.18
N ARG A 25 17.86 -18.85 -8.40
CA ARG A 25 17.22 -17.76 -7.63
C ARG A 25 15.74 -17.58 -7.94
N VAL A 26 15.32 -17.71 -9.21
CA VAL A 26 13.92 -17.57 -9.62
C VAL A 26 13.09 -18.75 -9.13
N ALA A 27 13.68 -19.94 -9.10
CA ALA A 27 13.01 -21.15 -8.62
C ALA A 27 12.68 -21.13 -7.11
N ARG A 28 13.36 -20.30 -6.31
CA ARG A 28 13.09 -20.16 -4.86
C ARG A 28 11.90 -19.25 -4.53
N LEU A 29 11.44 -18.41 -5.45
CA LEU A 29 10.33 -17.50 -5.24
C LEU A 29 8.98 -18.07 -5.72
N ALA A 30 9.00 -19.14 -6.51
CA ALA A 30 7.78 -19.80 -6.98
C ALA A 30 7.02 -20.42 -5.81
N GLY A 31 5.76 -20.01 -5.65
CA GLY A 31 4.90 -20.46 -4.56
C GLY A 31 5.19 -19.82 -3.19
N MET A 32 6.11 -18.85 -3.11
CA MET A 32 6.35 -18.07 -1.89
C MET A 32 5.09 -17.28 -1.53
N ARG A 33 4.66 -17.34 -0.29
CA ARG A 33 3.53 -16.57 0.25
C ARG A 33 4.04 -15.32 0.92
N ILE A 34 3.61 -14.17 0.40
CA ILE A 34 4.06 -12.85 0.87
C ILE A 34 2.84 -12.07 1.34
N THR A 35 2.86 -11.61 2.59
CA THR A 35 1.87 -10.68 3.10
C THR A 35 2.46 -9.28 3.16
N VAL A 36 1.74 -8.29 2.64
CA VAL A 36 2.19 -6.89 2.59
C VAL A 36 1.19 -6.04 3.36
N LEU A 37 1.66 -5.34 4.39
CA LEU A 37 0.83 -4.33 5.08
C LEU A 37 0.96 -3.02 4.32
N ALA A 38 -0.11 -2.50 3.74
CA ALA A 38 -0.01 -1.42 2.77
C ALA A 38 -1.00 -0.27 3.02
N GLY A 39 -0.50 0.96 2.86
CA GLY A 39 -1.31 2.17 2.77
C GLY A 39 -0.67 3.19 1.83
N GLY A 40 -1.49 3.85 1.02
CA GLY A 40 -1.11 4.95 0.15
C GLY A 40 -0.33 4.58 -1.12
N VAL A 41 0.09 5.64 -1.80
CA VAL A 41 0.72 5.59 -3.14
C VAL A 41 2.07 4.87 -3.12
N GLY A 42 2.85 5.06 -2.06
CA GLY A 42 4.18 4.43 -1.93
C GLY A 42 4.08 2.91 -1.95
N ALA A 43 3.16 2.35 -1.16
CA ALA A 43 2.89 0.92 -1.14
C ALA A 43 2.40 0.40 -2.49
N ALA A 44 1.47 1.10 -3.13
CA ALA A 44 0.92 0.68 -4.41
C ALA A 44 1.99 0.61 -5.52
N ARG A 45 2.92 1.57 -5.57
CA ARG A 45 4.07 1.55 -6.49
C ARG A 45 5.04 0.41 -6.18
N PHE A 46 5.34 0.17 -4.91
CA PHE A 46 6.17 -0.94 -4.49
C PHE A 46 5.54 -2.29 -4.87
N LEU A 47 4.25 -2.46 -4.70
CA LEU A 47 3.50 -3.67 -5.08
C LEU A 47 3.58 -3.97 -6.59
N ARG A 48 3.60 -2.96 -7.45
CA ARG A 48 3.87 -3.17 -8.90
C ARG A 48 5.26 -3.77 -9.11
N GLY A 49 6.26 -3.25 -8.39
CA GLY A 49 7.62 -3.78 -8.40
C GLY A 49 7.69 -5.21 -7.87
N LEU A 50 6.99 -5.50 -6.78
CA LEU A 50 6.96 -6.83 -6.17
C LEU A 50 6.35 -7.86 -7.12
N ARG A 51 5.23 -7.56 -7.77
CA ARG A 51 4.64 -8.45 -8.78
C ARG A 51 5.57 -8.72 -9.96
N SER A 52 6.36 -7.72 -10.35
CA SER A 52 7.37 -7.89 -11.40
C SER A 52 8.59 -8.71 -10.93
N ALA A 53 8.99 -8.54 -9.66
CA ALA A 53 10.14 -9.24 -9.07
C ALA A 53 9.83 -10.72 -8.76
N ALA A 54 8.59 -11.02 -8.36
CA ALA A 54 8.13 -12.35 -7.95
C ALA A 54 6.76 -12.66 -8.59
N PRO A 55 6.69 -12.89 -9.91
CA PRO A 55 5.43 -13.07 -10.63
C PRO A 55 4.66 -14.34 -10.22
N ASP A 56 5.38 -15.33 -9.70
CA ASP A 56 4.81 -16.63 -9.28
C ASP A 56 4.58 -16.71 -7.76
N ALA A 57 4.78 -15.61 -7.01
CA ALA A 57 4.49 -15.56 -5.58
C ALA A 57 2.99 -15.33 -5.34
N GLU A 58 2.49 -15.91 -4.26
CA GLU A 58 1.14 -15.65 -3.75
C GLU A 58 1.19 -14.42 -2.85
N VAL A 59 0.71 -13.28 -3.35
CA VAL A 59 0.74 -12.00 -2.61
C VAL A 59 -0.63 -11.69 -2.03
N THR A 60 -0.69 -11.54 -0.70
CA THR A 60 -1.84 -10.96 0.01
C THR A 60 -1.45 -9.57 0.50
N VAL A 61 -2.32 -8.60 0.24
CA VAL A 61 -2.16 -7.21 0.71
C VAL A 61 -3.22 -6.95 1.78
N VAL A 62 -2.78 -6.55 2.97
CA VAL A 62 -3.63 -6.04 4.04
C VAL A 62 -3.59 -4.53 3.95
N GLY A 63 -4.68 -3.94 3.48
CA GLY A 63 -4.79 -2.50 3.25
C GLY A 63 -5.30 -1.75 4.48
N ASN A 64 -4.73 -0.57 4.71
CA ASN A 64 -5.21 0.36 5.72
C ASN A 64 -6.63 0.83 5.39
N THR A 65 -7.51 0.82 6.37
CA THR A 65 -8.87 1.37 6.31
C THR A 65 -9.12 2.45 7.35
N GLY A 66 -8.07 2.85 8.11
CA GLY A 66 -8.18 3.94 9.06
C GLY A 66 -8.38 5.32 8.42
N ASP A 67 -8.11 5.41 7.13
CA ASP A 67 -8.29 6.63 6.33
C ASP A 67 -9.63 6.65 5.59
N ASP A 68 -10.44 5.58 5.74
CA ASP A 68 -11.77 5.50 5.13
C ASP A 68 -12.65 6.62 5.63
N ILE A 69 -13.41 7.24 4.72
CA ILE A 69 -14.23 8.40 5.03
C ILE A 69 -15.61 8.31 4.37
N SER A 70 -16.62 8.85 5.03
CA SER A 70 -17.96 9.00 4.44
C SER A 70 -18.11 10.38 3.85
N LEU A 71 -18.31 10.48 2.54
CA LEU A 71 -18.49 11.72 1.78
C LEU A 71 -19.74 11.60 0.92
N PHE A 72 -20.63 12.57 1.01
CA PHE A 72 -21.92 12.57 0.28
C PHE A 72 -22.76 11.28 0.48
N GLY A 73 -22.62 10.64 1.64
CA GLY A 73 -23.23 9.34 1.93
C GLY A 73 -22.52 8.14 1.29
N LEU A 74 -21.41 8.35 0.60
CA LEU A 74 -20.60 7.28 0.00
C LEU A 74 -19.47 6.86 0.93
N HIS A 75 -19.21 5.56 1.02
CA HIS A 75 -18.04 5.00 1.70
C HIS A 75 -16.85 5.03 0.74
N VAL A 76 -15.84 5.82 1.08
CA VAL A 76 -14.60 5.99 0.32
C VAL A 76 -13.45 5.33 1.07
N SER A 77 -12.71 4.42 0.43
CA SER A 77 -11.56 3.70 0.99
C SER A 77 -10.30 4.05 0.19
N PRO A 78 -9.64 5.19 0.46
CA PRO A 78 -8.59 5.73 -0.40
C PRO A 78 -7.40 4.78 -0.62
N ASP A 79 -6.96 4.10 0.44
CA ASP A 79 -5.78 3.21 0.37
C ASP A 79 -6.09 1.91 -0.39
N LEU A 80 -7.25 1.29 -0.13
CA LEU A 80 -7.69 0.11 -0.87
C LEU A 80 -7.86 0.42 -2.36
N ASP A 81 -8.47 1.57 -2.68
CA ASP A 81 -8.72 1.98 -4.06
C ASP A 81 -7.42 2.31 -4.78
N THR A 82 -6.50 3.00 -4.13
CA THR A 82 -5.16 3.30 -4.68
C THR A 82 -4.41 2.01 -5.03
N VAL A 83 -4.38 1.01 -4.14
CA VAL A 83 -3.76 -0.29 -4.43
C VAL A 83 -4.47 -1.00 -5.59
N MET A 84 -5.80 -1.09 -5.52
CA MET A 84 -6.61 -1.78 -6.52
C MET A 84 -6.47 -1.14 -7.92
N TYR A 85 -6.54 0.19 -8.01
CA TYR A 85 -6.40 0.91 -9.28
C TYR A 85 -4.99 0.84 -9.84
N THR A 86 -3.97 0.99 -8.98
CA THR A 86 -2.56 0.92 -9.40
C THR A 86 -2.24 -0.45 -10.00
N LEU A 87 -2.63 -1.52 -9.33
CA LEU A 87 -2.34 -2.89 -9.77
C LEU A 87 -3.24 -3.32 -10.93
N GLY A 88 -4.46 -2.78 -11.00
CA GLY A 88 -5.41 -3.03 -12.08
C GLY A 88 -5.22 -2.14 -13.31
N GLY A 89 -4.23 -1.22 -13.31
CA GLY A 89 -3.90 -0.38 -14.46
C GLY A 89 -4.88 0.77 -14.74
N GLY A 90 -5.61 1.22 -13.72
CA GLY A 90 -6.58 2.31 -13.85
C GLY A 90 -6.32 3.54 -13.00
N ILE A 91 -5.16 3.61 -12.33
CA ILE A 91 -4.74 4.77 -11.53
C ILE A 91 -4.35 5.95 -12.42
N ASP A 92 -4.63 7.18 -11.97
CA ASP A 92 -3.98 8.36 -12.52
C ASP A 92 -2.50 8.39 -12.08
N GLU A 93 -1.60 8.17 -13.01
CA GLU A 93 -0.15 8.03 -12.71
C GLU A 93 0.48 9.34 -12.23
N GLU A 94 -0.03 10.48 -12.66
CA GLU A 94 0.49 11.79 -12.27
C GLU A 94 0.07 12.14 -10.83
N GLN A 95 -1.20 12.01 -10.52
CA GLN A 95 -1.71 12.22 -9.17
C GLN A 95 -1.30 11.09 -8.22
N GLY A 96 -1.25 9.85 -8.70
CA GLY A 96 -0.99 8.63 -7.93
C GLY A 96 -2.18 8.19 -7.08
N TRP A 97 -3.35 8.81 -7.25
CA TRP A 97 -4.65 8.46 -6.67
C TRP A 97 -5.76 8.78 -7.65
N GLY A 98 -6.98 8.28 -7.40
CA GLY A 98 -8.09 8.44 -8.33
C GLY A 98 -7.89 7.65 -9.62
N ARG A 99 -8.71 7.93 -10.63
CA ARG A 99 -8.76 7.14 -11.85
C ARG A 99 -8.24 7.93 -13.06
N ASP A 100 -7.50 7.25 -13.90
CA ASP A 100 -7.00 7.82 -15.15
C ASP A 100 -8.14 8.33 -16.04
N GLY A 101 -7.95 9.53 -16.56
CA GLY A 101 -8.90 10.21 -17.44
C GLY A 101 -10.27 10.45 -16.80
N ASP A 102 -10.31 10.66 -15.48
CA ASP A 102 -11.55 10.98 -14.77
C ASP A 102 -11.99 12.43 -14.99
N THR A 103 -13.26 12.70 -14.77
CA THR A 103 -13.89 14.03 -14.81
C THR A 103 -14.51 14.32 -13.45
N TYR A 104 -14.88 15.58 -13.19
CA TYR A 104 -15.39 16.02 -11.90
C TYR A 104 -16.74 16.72 -12.03
N THR A 105 -17.58 16.27 -12.98
CA THR A 105 -18.88 16.86 -13.26
C THR A 105 -19.83 16.70 -12.08
N VAL A 106 -19.90 15.51 -11.49
CA VAL A 106 -20.76 15.25 -10.32
C VAL A 106 -20.35 16.10 -9.13
N LEU A 107 -19.05 16.26 -8.87
CA LEU A 107 -18.56 17.09 -7.77
C LEU A 107 -18.91 18.58 -8.00
N ALA A 108 -18.80 19.07 -9.24
CA ALA A 108 -19.20 20.44 -9.59
C ALA A 108 -20.70 20.67 -9.38
N GLU A 109 -21.55 19.73 -9.76
CA GLU A 109 -23.00 19.80 -9.54
C GLU A 109 -23.36 19.78 -8.05
N LEU A 110 -22.71 18.88 -7.26
CA LEU A 110 -22.90 18.84 -5.82
C LEU A 110 -22.53 20.17 -5.14
N SER A 111 -21.40 20.76 -5.57
CA SER A 111 -20.99 22.09 -5.09
C SER A 111 -21.98 23.17 -5.46
N ALA A 112 -22.59 23.14 -6.65
CA ALA A 112 -23.62 24.08 -7.07
C ALA A 112 -24.91 23.99 -6.22
N TYR A 113 -25.22 22.80 -5.68
CA TYR A 113 -26.28 22.61 -4.69
C TYR A 113 -25.88 23.05 -3.28
N GLY A 114 -24.63 23.45 -3.05
CA GLY A 114 -24.12 23.75 -1.71
C GLY A 114 -23.88 22.48 -0.87
N ALA A 115 -23.86 21.32 -1.50
CA ALA A 115 -23.52 20.08 -0.83
C ALA A 115 -22.01 20.02 -0.61
N GLY A 116 -21.58 19.83 0.63
CA GLY A 116 -20.17 19.71 1.00
C GLY A 116 -19.82 18.29 1.46
N PRO A 117 -18.56 18.02 1.63
CA PRO A 117 -17.40 18.89 1.51
C PRO A 117 -16.87 19.05 0.06
N ASP A 118 -16.35 20.23 -0.26
CA ASP A 118 -15.77 20.58 -1.56
C ASP A 118 -14.23 20.37 -1.62
N TRP A 119 -13.62 20.02 -0.51
CA TRP A 119 -12.16 19.89 -0.36
C TRP A 119 -11.62 18.49 -0.72
N PHE A 120 -12.49 17.50 -0.93
CA PHE A 120 -12.08 16.16 -1.29
C PHE A 120 -12.46 15.87 -2.75
N GLY A 121 -11.45 15.64 -3.58
CA GLY A 121 -11.64 15.34 -5.00
C GLY A 121 -12.19 13.94 -5.22
N LEU A 122 -13.41 13.83 -5.75
CA LEU A 122 -14.01 12.58 -6.21
C LEU A 122 -14.29 12.69 -7.70
N GLY A 123 -13.61 11.88 -8.49
CA GLY A 123 -13.88 11.80 -9.94
C GLY A 123 -15.17 11.05 -10.25
N ASP A 124 -15.78 11.33 -11.39
CA ASP A 124 -17.06 10.74 -11.81
C ASP A 124 -17.02 9.22 -11.91
N ARG A 125 -15.88 8.67 -12.41
CA ARG A 125 -15.65 7.22 -12.47
C ARG A 125 -15.31 6.62 -11.11
N ASP A 126 -14.62 7.39 -10.26
CA ASP A 126 -14.30 6.98 -8.90
C ASP A 126 -15.56 6.89 -8.04
N ILE A 127 -16.47 7.85 -8.19
CA ILE A 127 -17.81 7.83 -7.58
C ILE A 127 -18.54 6.52 -7.88
N ALA A 128 -18.40 5.95 -9.08
CA ALA A 128 -19.05 4.67 -9.41
C ALA A 128 -18.52 3.52 -8.54
N THR A 129 -17.24 3.52 -8.19
CA THR A 129 -16.66 2.53 -7.26
C THR A 129 -17.21 2.71 -5.85
N HIS A 130 -17.26 3.96 -5.36
CA HIS A 130 -17.76 4.28 -4.02
C HIS A 130 -19.27 4.01 -3.90
N LEU A 131 -20.05 4.34 -4.93
CA LEU A 131 -21.48 4.05 -4.98
C LEU A 131 -21.74 2.54 -4.91
N HIS A 132 -21.01 1.74 -5.70
CA HIS A 132 -21.16 0.29 -5.70
C HIS A 132 -20.73 -0.33 -4.36
N ARG A 133 -19.61 0.12 -3.79
CA ARG A 133 -19.18 -0.27 -2.43
C ARG A 133 -20.25 0.06 -1.40
N THR A 134 -20.73 1.30 -1.39
CA THR A 134 -21.75 1.77 -0.42
C THR A 134 -23.05 0.98 -0.53
N SER A 135 -23.49 0.66 -1.76
CA SER A 135 -24.66 -0.20 -1.97
C SER A 135 -24.48 -1.58 -1.35
N MET A 136 -23.32 -2.22 -1.60
CA MET A 136 -23.03 -3.56 -1.04
C MET A 136 -22.99 -3.54 0.49
N LEU A 137 -22.35 -2.51 1.08
CA LEU A 137 -22.31 -2.34 2.54
C LEU A 137 -23.74 -2.11 3.10
N GLY A 138 -24.57 -1.31 2.42
CA GLY A 138 -25.97 -1.10 2.75
C GLY A 138 -26.82 -2.37 2.68
N ASP A 139 -26.48 -3.29 1.78
CA ASP A 139 -27.10 -4.61 1.68
C ASP A 139 -26.57 -5.61 2.73
N GLY A 140 -25.66 -5.16 3.62
CA GLY A 140 -25.11 -5.96 4.72
C GLY A 140 -23.87 -6.80 4.38
N LEU A 141 -23.23 -6.59 3.21
CA LEU A 141 -21.95 -7.22 2.92
C LEU A 141 -20.84 -6.57 3.77
N PRO A 142 -19.90 -7.35 4.35
CA PRO A 142 -18.72 -6.77 4.99
C PRO A 142 -17.78 -6.13 3.96
N LEU A 143 -16.93 -5.22 4.41
CA LEU A 143 -16.00 -4.48 3.54
C LEU A 143 -15.05 -5.42 2.78
N SER A 144 -14.60 -6.50 3.42
CA SER A 144 -13.77 -7.54 2.79
C SER A 144 -14.46 -8.21 1.58
N ALA A 145 -15.75 -8.53 1.71
CA ALA A 145 -16.52 -9.10 0.62
C ALA A 145 -16.75 -8.09 -0.51
N ALA A 146 -17.09 -6.83 -0.17
CA ALA A 146 -17.25 -5.75 -1.14
C ALA A 146 -15.94 -5.48 -1.89
N THR A 147 -14.81 -5.45 -1.19
CA THR A 147 -13.46 -5.32 -1.79
C THR A 147 -13.18 -6.47 -2.76
N GLY A 148 -13.51 -7.70 -2.39
CA GLY A 148 -13.39 -8.86 -3.28
C GLY A 148 -14.23 -8.73 -4.57
N VAL A 149 -15.45 -8.16 -4.49
CA VAL A 149 -16.28 -7.87 -5.66
C VAL A 149 -15.60 -6.86 -6.58
N LEU A 150 -15.11 -5.76 -6.02
CA LEU A 150 -14.42 -4.71 -6.78
C LEU A 150 -13.14 -5.25 -7.45
N CYS A 151 -12.36 -6.05 -6.73
CA CYS A 151 -11.15 -6.69 -7.25
C CYS A 151 -11.43 -7.64 -8.42
N ARG A 152 -12.61 -8.26 -8.51
CA ARG A 152 -12.97 -9.08 -9.70
C ARG A 152 -13.02 -8.26 -10.98
N ARG A 153 -13.40 -6.99 -10.92
CA ARG A 153 -13.35 -6.10 -12.09
C ARG A 153 -11.92 -5.66 -12.40
N TRP A 154 -11.16 -5.31 -11.36
CA TRP A 154 -9.85 -4.69 -11.53
C TRP A 154 -8.72 -5.69 -11.77
N GLN A 155 -8.88 -6.94 -11.36
CA GLN A 155 -7.87 -8.01 -11.51
C GLN A 155 -6.47 -7.57 -11.03
N PRO A 156 -6.32 -7.09 -9.77
CA PRO A 156 -5.05 -6.54 -9.30
C PRO A 156 -3.91 -7.59 -9.26
N GLY A 157 -4.22 -8.87 -9.41
CA GLY A 157 -3.26 -9.97 -9.40
C GLY A 157 -2.65 -10.23 -8.01
N VAL A 158 -3.30 -9.73 -6.96
CA VAL A 158 -3.03 -9.99 -5.56
C VAL A 158 -4.36 -10.22 -4.83
N ARG A 159 -4.32 -10.86 -3.66
CA ARG A 159 -5.46 -10.88 -2.76
C ARG A 159 -5.42 -9.59 -1.93
N LEU A 160 -6.36 -8.70 -2.15
CA LEU A 160 -6.48 -7.44 -1.39
C LEU A 160 -7.55 -7.59 -0.31
N LEU A 161 -7.17 -7.39 0.94
CA LEU A 161 -8.04 -7.44 2.12
C LEU A 161 -7.98 -6.09 2.85
N PRO A 162 -9.10 -5.57 3.36
CA PRO A 162 -9.06 -4.52 4.37
C PRO A 162 -8.43 -5.07 5.65
N MET A 163 -7.83 -4.22 6.47
CA MET A 163 -7.30 -4.66 7.78
C MET A 163 -8.39 -5.17 8.72
N SER A 164 -9.60 -4.60 8.61
CA SER A 164 -10.78 -4.96 9.39
C SER A 164 -12.05 -4.73 8.57
N ASP A 165 -13.12 -5.45 8.89
CA ASP A 165 -14.48 -5.15 8.44
C ASP A 165 -15.19 -4.16 9.40
N ASP A 166 -14.64 -3.97 10.60
CA ASP A 166 -15.11 -3.00 11.57
C ASP A 166 -14.62 -1.59 11.23
N ARG A 167 -15.36 -0.60 11.70
CA ARG A 167 -14.99 0.80 11.47
C ARG A 167 -13.84 1.20 12.37
N VAL A 168 -12.71 1.52 11.75
CA VAL A 168 -11.56 2.14 12.41
C VAL A 168 -11.28 3.47 11.71
N GLU A 169 -11.10 4.54 12.49
CA GLU A 169 -10.80 5.87 11.94
C GLU A 169 -9.51 6.43 12.53
N THR A 170 -8.60 6.85 11.67
CA THR A 170 -7.43 7.63 12.07
C THR A 170 -7.88 9.07 12.35
N GLN A 171 -7.80 9.45 13.60
CA GLN A 171 -8.11 10.79 14.07
C GLN A 171 -6.84 11.51 14.50
N VAL A 172 -6.75 12.79 14.18
CA VAL A 172 -5.62 13.67 14.47
C VAL A 172 -6.01 14.63 15.58
N ILE A 173 -5.25 14.60 16.68
CA ILE A 173 -5.35 15.59 17.75
C ILE A 173 -4.53 16.81 17.30
N LEU A 174 -5.18 17.93 17.06
CA LEU A 174 -4.50 19.15 16.62
C LEU A 174 -3.79 19.83 17.80
N ARG A 175 -2.59 20.35 17.55
CA ARG A 175 -1.84 21.18 18.51
C ARG A 175 -2.31 22.64 18.38
N ASP A 176 -3.59 22.87 18.57
CA ASP A 176 -4.21 24.19 18.66
C ASP A 176 -4.68 24.47 20.10
N GLU A 177 -5.17 25.70 20.37
CA GLU A 177 -5.64 26.11 21.71
C GLU A 177 -6.78 25.26 22.27
N GLY A 178 -7.50 24.53 21.41
CA GLY A 178 -8.62 23.66 21.80
C GLY A 178 -8.31 22.17 21.82
N GLY A 179 -7.15 21.75 21.31
CA GLY A 179 -6.84 20.32 21.16
C GLY A 179 -7.87 19.55 20.36
N ARG A 180 -8.43 20.15 19.30
CA ARG A 180 -9.49 19.55 18.51
C ARG A 180 -9.04 18.26 17.86
N THR A 181 -9.95 17.31 17.80
CA THR A 181 -9.74 16.07 17.04
C THR A 181 -10.48 16.15 15.72
N VAL A 182 -9.79 15.85 14.63
CA VAL A 182 -10.36 15.82 13.28
C VAL A 182 -9.99 14.53 12.58
N HIS A 183 -10.78 14.14 11.58
CA HIS A 183 -10.48 13.01 10.73
C HIS A 183 -9.14 13.22 9.99
N PHE A 184 -8.34 12.16 9.77
CA PHE A 184 -7.05 12.28 9.10
C PHE A 184 -7.14 12.93 7.71
N GLN A 185 -8.15 12.55 6.91
CA GLN A 185 -8.35 13.15 5.59
C GLN A 185 -8.67 14.66 5.67
N GLU A 186 -9.39 15.12 6.70
CA GLU A 186 -9.62 16.54 6.91
C GLU A 186 -8.30 17.26 7.23
N TRP A 187 -7.49 16.72 8.12
CA TRP A 187 -6.19 17.29 8.46
C TRP A 187 -5.24 17.30 7.26
N TRP A 188 -5.22 16.19 6.51
CA TRP A 188 -4.35 16.03 5.35
C TRP A 188 -4.78 16.87 4.15
N VAL A 189 -6.02 16.68 3.68
CA VAL A 189 -6.48 17.24 2.41
C VAL A 189 -7.00 18.67 2.58
N ARG A 190 -7.86 18.90 3.59
CA ARG A 190 -8.46 20.22 3.81
C ARG A 190 -7.49 21.19 4.46
N LEU A 191 -6.84 20.78 5.53
CA LEU A 191 -5.98 21.65 6.33
C LEU A 191 -4.51 21.61 5.86
N HIS A 192 -4.17 20.81 4.85
CA HIS A 192 -2.81 20.62 4.32
C HIS A 192 -1.76 20.36 5.41
N ALA A 193 -2.20 19.73 6.51
CA ALA A 193 -1.41 19.55 7.73
C ALA A 193 -0.69 20.84 8.20
N ALA A 194 -1.32 21.99 8.01
CA ALA A 194 -0.77 23.29 8.42
C ALA A 194 -0.79 23.45 9.93
N VAL A 195 -1.79 22.89 10.63
CA VAL A 195 -1.80 22.80 12.09
C VAL A 195 -1.05 21.54 12.49
N PRO A 196 0.02 21.65 13.30
CA PRO A 196 0.76 20.47 13.76
C PRO A 196 -0.14 19.51 14.53
N ALA A 197 0.08 18.21 14.35
CA ALA A 197 -0.54 17.18 15.16
C ALA A 197 0.12 17.12 16.55
N ALA A 198 -0.67 16.90 17.58
CA ALA A 198 -0.19 16.56 18.92
C ALA A 198 -0.14 15.05 19.16
N GLY A 199 -0.83 14.27 18.31
CA GLY A 199 -0.90 12.82 18.35
C GLY A 199 -1.99 12.30 17.43
N PHE A 200 -2.12 10.97 17.40
CA PHE A 200 -3.12 10.24 16.63
C PHE A 200 -3.91 9.31 17.53
N VAL A 201 -5.17 9.10 17.20
CA VAL A 201 -6.04 8.11 17.82
C VAL A 201 -6.64 7.23 16.71
N PHE A 202 -6.53 5.93 16.86
CA PHE A 202 -7.17 4.97 15.96
C PHE A 202 -8.51 4.56 16.57
N ALA A 203 -9.49 5.43 16.36
CA ALA A 203 -10.81 5.27 16.96
C ALA A 203 -11.49 3.98 16.48
N GLY A 204 -11.92 3.16 17.42
CA GLY A 204 -12.51 1.85 17.16
C GLY A 204 -11.52 0.70 16.98
N ALA A 205 -10.20 0.96 16.92
CA ALA A 205 -9.21 -0.10 16.71
C ALA A 205 -9.19 -1.14 17.83
N ASP A 206 -9.31 -0.72 19.10
CA ASP A 206 -9.24 -1.62 20.26
C ASP A 206 -10.35 -2.68 20.26
N ASP A 207 -11.51 -2.38 19.67
CA ASP A 207 -12.67 -3.26 19.59
C ASP A 207 -12.79 -3.97 18.22
N ALA A 208 -11.95 -3.60 17.25
CA ALA A 208 -11.99 -4.14 15.90
C ALA A 208 -11.40 -5.56 15.83
N ALA A 209 -11.99 -6.40 14.99
CA ALA A 209 -11.41 -7.69 14.63
C ALA A 209 -10.71 -7.61 13.25
N PRO A 210 -9.60 -8.33 13.05
CA PRO A 210 -9.00 -8.47 11.73
C PRO A 210 -10.01 -9.02 10.72
N ALA A 211 -10.05 -8.48 9.52
CA ALA A 211 -10.96 -8.98 8.48
C ALA A 211 -10.69 -10.46 8.16
N PRO A 212 -11.70 -11.21 7.70
CA PRO A 212 -11.55 -12.63 7.38
C PRO A 212 -10.39 -12.90 6.42
N GLY A 213 -9.46 -13.74 6.84
CA GLY A 213 -8.28 -14.14 6.08
C GLY A 213 -7.04 -13.28 6.32
N VAL A 214 -7.09 -12.22 7.13
CA VAL A 214 -5.91 -11.37 7.46
C VAL A 214 -4.93 -12.15 8.33
N LEU A 215 -5.34 -12.67 9.48
CA LEU A 215 -4.46 -13.46 10.35
C LEU A 215 -3.98 -14.73 9.67
N GLU A 216 -4.86 -15.40 8.90
CA GLU A 216 -4.47 -16.57 8.11
C GLU A 216 -3.36 -16.24 7.09
N ALA A 217 -3.50 -15.10 6.36
CA ALA A 217 -2.49 -14.67 5.40
C ALA A 217 -1.14 -14.37 6.07
N ILE A 218 -1.15 -13.73 7.25
CA ILE A 218 0.06 -13.47 8.01
C ILE A 218 0.65 -14.79 8.54
N ASP A 219 -0.16 -15.66 9.12
CA ASP A 219 0.32 -16.95 9.66
C ASP A 219 0.93 -17.84 8.59
N GLN A 220 0.35 -17.88 7.40
CA GLN A 220 0.85 -18.67 6.28
C GLN A 220 1.99 -18.00 5.50
N ALA A 221 2.29 -16.72 5.78
CA ALA A 221 3.33 -16.00 5.06
C ALA A 221 4.72 -16.57 5.33
N ASP A 222 5.51 -16.71 4.27
CA ASP A 222 6.95 -16.95 4.32
C ASP A 222 7.71 -15.64 4.58
N LEU A 223 7.07 -14.49 4.28
CA LEU A 223 7.62 -13.15 4.43
C LEU A 223 6.50 -12.13 4.63
N VAL A 224 6.66 -11.23 5.58
CA VAL A 224 5.86 -10.01 5.71
C VAL A 224 6.67 -8.82 5.22
N LEU A 225 6.05 -7.94 4.42
CA LEU A 225 6.68 -6.73 3.90
C LEU A 225 5.98 -5.48 4.38
N PHE A 226 6.77 -4.51 4.84
CA PHE A 226 6.34 -3.14 5.06
C PHE A 226 6.88 -2.26 3.93
N PRO A 227 6.07 -1.95 2.90
CA PRO A 227 6.46 -1.06 1.81
C PRO A 227 6.68 0.36 2.34
N PRO A 228 7.16 1.32 1.52
CA PRO A 228 7.36 2.70 1.97
C PRO A 228 6.02 3.42 2.16
N SER A 229 5.28 2.99 3.17
CA SER A 229 4.04 3.59 3.68
C SER A 229 4.31 4.45 4.90
N ASN A 230 3.34 5.29 5.28
CA ASN A 230 3.44 6.06 6.51
C ASN A 230 3.49 5.13 7.73
N PRO A 231 4.55 5.21 8.57
CA PRO A 231 4.71 4.29 9.68
C PRO A 231 3.65 4.46 10.79
N ILE A 232 3.06 5.64 10.91
CA ILE A 232 2.10 5.96 11.95
C ILE A 232 0.67 5.69 11.48
N VAL A 233 0.22 6.43 10.46
CA VAL A 233 -1.19 6.46 10.04
C VAL A 233 -1.55 5.43 8.96
N SER A 234 -0.59 4.63 8.50
CA SER A 234 -0.88 3.49 7.61
C SER A 234 -0.49 2.17 8.27
N ILE A 235 0.81 1.90 8.42
CA ILE A 235 1.28 0.64 9.04
C ILE A 235 0.87 0.58 10.50
N GLY A 236 1.03 1.68 11.26
CA GLY A 236 0.66 1.75 12.67
C GLY A 236 -0.85 1.50 12.89
N THR A 237 -1.70 2.02 12.00
CA THR A 237 -3.15 1.79 12.07
C THR A 237 -3.50 0.33 11.83
N ILE A 238 -2.86 -0.33 10.84
CA ILE A 238 -3.05 -1.77 10.60
C ILE A 238 -2.62 -2.59 11.81
N LEU A 239 -1.45 -2.27 12.38
CA LEU A 239 -0.90 -2.97 13.54
C LEU A 239 -1.69 -2.73 14.83
N ALA A 240 -2.48 -1.65 14.90
CA ALA A 240 -3.33 -1.34 16.05
C ALA A 240 -4.58 -2.25 16.15
N VAL A 241 -4.94 -2.96 15.07
CA VAL A 241 -6.04 -3.94 15.12
C VAL A 241 -5.55 -5.17 15.92
N PRO A 242 -6.26 -5.59 17.00
CA PRO A 242 -5.82 -6.66 17.90
C PRO A 242 -5.49 -7.97 17.16
N GLY A 243 -4.35 -8.56 17.49
CA GLY A 243 -3.87 -9.82 16.92
C GLY A 243 -2.99 -9.65 15.67
N ILE A 244 -3.03 -8.50 14.96
CA ILE A 244 -2.20 -8.31 13.76
C ILE A 244 -0.73 -8.12 14.12
N ALA A 245 -0.42 -7.25 15.10
CA ALA A 245 0.97 -7.00 15.49
C ALA A 245 1.62 -8.26 16.05
N GLU A 246 0.92 -9.02 16.89
CA GLU A 246 1.39 -10.28 17.47
C GLU A 246 1.65 -11.33 16.38
N ALA A 247 0.78 -11.43 15.38
CA ALA A 247 0.95 -12.36 14.27
C ALA A 247 2.17 -11.96 13.40
N VAL A 248 2.36 -10.66 13.15
CA VAL A 248 3.49 -10.12 12.38
C VAL A 248 4.83 -10.39 13.09
N GLN A 249 4.90 -10.21 14.41
CA GLN A 249 6.11 -10.47 15.21
C GLN A 249 6.62 -11.91 15.13
N MET A 250 5.78 -12.84 14.72
CA MET A 250 6.15 -14.27 14.57
C MET A 250 6.72 -14.60 13.17
N LYS A 251 6.90 -13.59 12.32
CA LYS A 251 7.31 -13.76 10.92
C LYS A 251 8.61 -13.01 10.63
N THR A 252 9.31 -13.43 9.58
CA THR A 252 10.38 -12.61 9.01
C THR A 252 9.77 -11.38 8.38
N VAL A 253 10.18 -10.20 8.84
CA VAL A 253 9.64 -8.91 8.39
C VAL A 253 10.75 -8.08 7.75
N VAL A 254 10.55 -7.65 6.51
CA VAL A 254 11.44 -6.70 5.85
C VAL A 254 10.67 -5.43 5.51
N GLY A 255 11.19 -4.31 5.95
CA GLY A 255 10.63 -3.00 5.68
C GLY A 255 11.46 -2.17 4.71
N VAL A 256 10.81 -1.19 4.09
CA VAL A 256 11.42 -0.21 3.18
C VAL A 256 11.15 1.20 3.70
N SER A 257 12.20 2.00 3.85
CA SER A 257 12.07 3.35 4.40
C SER A 257 11.21 4.27 3.51
N PRO A 258 10.20 4.94 4.08
CA PRO A 258 9.47 6.01 3.39
C PRO A 258 10.22 7.34 3.41
N ILE A 259 11.33 7.44 4.16
CA ILE A 259 12.15 8.64 4.30
C ILE A 259 13.45 8.46 3.55
N ILE A 260 13.81 9.45 2.74
CA ILE A 260 15.06 9.52 1.99
C ILE A 260 15.73 10.87 2.26
N GLY A 261 16.96 10.84 2.80
CA GLY A 261 17.71 12.06 3.08
C GLY A 261 17.01 13.00 4.06
N GLY A 262 16.29 12.45 5.05
CA GLY A 262 15.60 13.21 6.09
C GLY A 262 14.22 13.77 5.68
N ALA A 263 13.69 13.38 4.52
CA ALA A 263 12.37 13.84 4.07
C ALA A 263 11.53 12.68 3.46
N PRO A 264 10.21 12.73 3.60
CA PRO A 264 9.34 11.78 2.88
C PRO A 264 9.41 12.04 1.38
N VAL A 265 9.45 10.97 0.59
CA VAL A 265 9.41 11.10 -0.89
C VAL A 265 8.05 11.65 -1.33
N ARG A 266 6.99 11.25 -0.62
CA ARG A 266 5.62 11.72 -0.82
C ARG A 266 4.86 11.65 0.51
N GLY A 267 3.87 12.52 0.65
CA GLY A 267 3.04 12.56 1.86
C GLY A 267 3.70 13.35 2.98
N MET A 268 3.39 13.01 4.23
CA MET A 268 3.77 13.78 5.41
C MET A 268 4.22 12.88 6.57
N ALA A 269 4.94 11.81 6.26
CA ALA A 269 5.46 10.92 7.31
C ALA A 269 6.32 11.68 8.33
N ASP A 270 7.02 12.73 7.91
CA ASP A 270 7.79 13.65 8.77
C ASP A 270 6.92 14.31 9.86
N LYS A 271 5.74 14.85 9.46
CA LYS A 271 4.81 15.48 10.41
C LYS A 271 4.18 14.45 11.36
N CYS A 272 3.89 13.26 10.84
CA CYS A 272 3.35 12.16 11.66
C CYS A 272 4.39 11.67 12.67
N LEU A 273 5.64 11.46 12.26
CA LEU A 273 6.74 11.08 13.14
C LEU A 273 6.99 12.13 14.23
N ALA A 274 7.03 13.40 13.85
CA ALA A 274 7.21 14.51 14.80
C ALA A 274 6.10 14.56 15.87
N ALA A 275 4.85 14.20 15.50
CA ALA A 275 3.73 14.19 16.44
C ALA A 275 3.85 13.11 17.51
N VAL A 276 4.55 12.00 17.22
CA VAL A 276 4.82 10.90 18.16
C VAL A 276 6.23 10.96 18.77
N GLY A 277 6.98 12.04 18.50
CA GLY A 277 8.33 12.24 19.07
C GLY A 277 9.41 11.39 18.40
N ALA A 278 9.16 10.86 17.20
CA ALA A 278 10.15 10.12 16.43
C ALA A 278 10.84 11.01 15.39
N ASP A 279 12.11 10.72 15.10
CA ASP A 279 12.86 11.46 14.10
C ASP A 279 12.36 11.15 12.68
N ALA A 280 12.26 12.20 11.85
CA ALA A 280 11.93 12.06 10.44
C ALA A 280 13.17 11.62 9.63
N SER A 281 13.65 10.42 9.91
CA SER A 281 14.82 9.81 9.26
C SER A 281 14.58 8.31 9.02
N ALA A 282 15.39 7.71 8.15
CA ALA A 282 15.36 6.26 7.95
C ALA A 282 15.67 5.48 9.23
N VAL A 283 16.58 6.03 10.08
CA VAL A 283 16.88 5.48 11.41
C VAL A 283 15.68 5.63 12.34
N GLY A 284 15.08 6.83 12.41
CA GLY A 284 13.93 7.08 13.29
C GLY A 284 12.72 6.20 12.97
N VAL A 285 12.45 5.95 11.69
CA VAL A 285 11.37 5.02 11.29
C VAL A 285 11.72 3.59 11.67
N GLY A 286 12.95 3.12 11.38
CA GLY A 286 13.36 1.76 11.74
C GLY A 286 13.36 1.54 13.26
N ALA A 287 13.82 2.54 14.05
CA ALA A 287 13.77 2.50 15.50
C ALA A 287 12.33 2.53 16.06
N HIS A 288 11.42 3.27 15.39
CA HIS A 288 10.01 3.30 15.77
C HIS A 288 9.35 1.91 15.65
N TYR A 289 9.66 1.15 14.61
CA TYR A 289 9.22 -0.24 14.48
C TYR A 289 9.97 -1.16 15.45
N GLY A 290 11.29 -0.96 15.60
CA GLY A 290 12.17 -1.75 16.45
C GLY A 290 12.38 -3.19 15.99
N ALA A 291 13.37 -3.86 16.59
CA ALA A 291 13.72 -5.26 16.31
C ALA A 291 12.65 -6.28 16.75
N ALA A 292 11.59 -5.84 17.44
CA ALA A 292 10.43 -6.69 17.74
C ALA A 292 9.51 -6.87 16.53
N LEU A 293 9.59 -5.96 15.54
CA LEU A 293 8.75 -5.98 14.33
C LEU A 293 9.56 -6.10 13.04
N LEU A 294 10.84 -5.69 13.03
CA LEU A 294 11.68 -5.71 11.83
C LEU A 294 12.88 -6.63 12.02
N ASP A 295 13.08 -7.53 11.07
CA ASP A 295 14.32 -8.30 10.90
C ASP A 295 15.23 -7.65 9.86
N GLY A 296 14.66 -7.05 8.80
CA GLY A 296 15.39 -6.39 7.75
C GLY A 296 14.86 -4.99 7.42
N TRP A 297 15.77 -4.06 7.09
CA TRP A 297 15.41 -2.68 6.77
C TRP A 297 16.17 -2.16 5.55
N LEU A 298 15.46 -1.74 4.52
CA LEU A 298 16.04 -1.10 3.35
C LEU A 298 15.99 0.42 3.51
N VAL A 299 17.15 1.06 3.36
CA VAL A 299 17.33 2.51 3.41
C VAL A 299 17.91 3.02 2.10
N ASP A 300 17.74 4.31 1.80
CA ASP A 300 18.36 4.90 0.62
C ASP A 300 19.88 5.03 0.79
N GLU A 301 20.63 5.05 -0.32
CA GLU A 301 22.09 5.27 -0.30
C GLU A 301 22.49 6.60 0.37
N ARG A 302 21.60 7.60 0.37
CA ARG A 302 21.79 8.87 1.07
C ARG A 302 21.79 8.70 2.59
N ASP A 303 21.08 7.70 3.06
CA ASP A 303 20.92 7.36 4.48
C ASP A 303 21.79 6.16 4.87
N LYS A 304 22.87 5.85 4.12
CA LYS A 304 23.75 4.70 4.34
C LYS A 304 24.35 4.62 5.74
N ALA A 305 24.46 5.74 6.44
CA ALA A 305 24.91 5.77 7.84
C ALA A 305 23.97 4.99 8.78
N ALA A 306 22.73 4.73 8.36
CA ALA A 306 21.77 3.90 9.11
C ALA A 306 22.24 2.43 9.25
N VAL A 307 23.14 1.96 8.38
CA VAL A 307 23.65 0.56 8.44
C VAL A 307 24.38 0.29 9.76
N ASP A 308 25.08 1.31 10.28
CA ASP A 308 25.86 1.21 11.52
C ASP A 308 25.17 1.94 12.70
N ALA A 309 23.91 2.34 12.56
CA ALA A 309 23.20 3.08 13.59
C ALA A 309 22.86 2.17 14.78
N PRO A 310 23.26 2.55 16.01
CA PRO A 310 23.02 1.73 17.20
C PRO A 310 21.53 1.59 17.53
N GLU A 311 20.68 2.54 17.10
CA GLU A 311 19.24 2.52 17.26
C GLU A 311 18.58 1.38 16.46
N LEU A 312 19.29 0.85 15.46
CA LEU A 312 18.84 -0.26 14.61
C LEU A 312 19.54 -1.59 14.97
N ALA A 313 20.12 -1.68 16.17
CA ALA A 313 20.74 -2.91 16.63
C ALA A 313 19.74 -4.08 16.62
N GLY A 314 20.14 -5.20 16.02
CA GLY A 314 19.27 -6.38 15.85
C GLY A 314 18.46 -6.40 14.55
N ILE A 315 18.54 -5.35 13.73
CA ILE A 315 17.89 -5.27 12.42
C ILE A 315 18.97 -5.32 11.33
N ALA A 316 18.81 -6.17 10.34
CA ALA A 316 19.73 -6.23 9.18
C ALA A 316 19.43 -5.07 8.23
N VAL A 317 20.27 -4.04 8.24
CA VAL A 317 20.07 -2.82 7.43
C VAL A 317 20.85 -2.92 6.12
N ARG A 318 20.22 -2.53 5.00
CA ARG A 318 20.86 -2.48 3.68
C ARG A 318 20.55 -1.16 2.98
N ALA A 319 21.59 -0.49 2.49
CA ALA A 319 21.46 0.75 1.72
C ALA A 319 21.43 0.42 0.22
N ILE A 320 20.38 0.90 -0.47
CA ILE A 320 20.16 0.78 -1.92
C ILE A 320 19.43 2.03 -2.44
N PRO A 321 19.41 2.32 -3.75
CA PRO A 321 18.53 3.36 -4.29
C PRO A 321 17.06 3.05 -4.03
N LEU A 322 16.31 3.96 -3.36
CA LEU A 322 14.90 3.75 -2.99
C LEU A 322 13.90 4.57 -3.80
N TYR A 323 14.35 5.43 -4.72
CA TYR A 323 13.41 6.16 -5.57
C TYR A 323 12.74 5.24 -6.60
N MET A 324 11.43 5.06 -6.49
CA MET A 324 10.60 4.32 -7.45
C MET A 324 10.23 5.20 -8.65
N THR A 325 11.22 5.56 -9.45
CA THR A 325 11.06 6.43 -10.62
C THR A 325 10.27 5.77 -11.74
N ASP A 326 10.38 4.47 -11.85
CA ASP A 326 9.75 3.63 -12.87
C ASP A 326 9.56 2.18 -12.36
N LEU A 327 8.98 1.32 -13.20
CA LEU A 327 8.77 -0.09 -12.84
C LEU A 327 10.10 -0.85 -12.62
N PRO A 328 11.14 -0.70 -13.43
CA PRO A 328 12.46 -1.30 -13.15
C PRO A 328 13.03 -0.93 -11.79
N ALA A 329 12.99 0.35 -11.40
CA ALA A 329 13.45 0.81 -10.09
C ALA A 329 12.64 0.18 -8.94
N ALA A 330 11.31 0.21 -9.02
CA ALA A 330 10.44 -0.44 -8.04
C ALA A 330 10.70 -1.97 -7.96
N THR A 331 10.96 -2.61 -9.11
CA THR A 331 11.30 -4.04 -9.17
C THR A 331 12.64 -4.34 -8.49
N ALA A 332 13.64 -3.46 -8.65
CA ALA A 332 14.95 -3.61 -8.01
C ALA A 332 14.83 -3.51 -6.48
N ILE A 333 14.04 -2.56 -5.96
CA ILE A 333 13.78 -2.42 -4.53
C ILE A 333 13.09 -3.67 -3.97
N ALA A 334 12.04 -4.15 -4.66
CA ALA A 334 11.33 -5.34 -4.25
C ALA A 334 12.26 -6.58 -4.23
N ARG A 335 13.12 -6.75 -5.23
CA ARG A 335 14.14 -7.81 -5.25
C ARG A 335 15.10 -7.73 -4.08
N ALA A 336 15.59 -6.54 -3.76
CA ALA A 336 16.49 -6.36 -2.62
C ALA A 336 15.81 -6.71 -1.29
N ALA A 337 14.51 -6.44 -1.13
CA ALA A 337 13.74 -6.87 0.03
C ALA A 337 13.62 -8.41 0.10
N LEU A 338 13.33 -9.06 -1.04
CA LEU A 338 13.26 -10.51 -1.13
C LEU A 338 14.64 -11.19 -0.89
N ASP A 339 15.71 -10.62 -1.45
CA ASP A 339 17.08 -11.11 -1.25
C ASP A 339 17.48 -10.99 0.23
N LEU A 340 17.16 -9.86 0.90
CA LEU A 340 17.43 -9.66 2.32
C LEU A 340 16.66 -10.68 3.18
N ALA A 341 15.38 -10.91 2.89
CA ALA A 341 14.59 -11.92 3.58
C ALA A 341 15.16 -13.33 3.44
N GLN A 342 15.65 -13.68 2.25
CA GLN A 342 16.29 -14.99 2.03
C GLN A 342 17.59 -15.14 2.82
N GLU A 343 18.37 -14.09 2.97
CA GLU A 343 19.60 -14.10 3.77
C GLU A 343 19.29 -14.23 5.27
N LEU A 344 18.22 -13.62 5.76
CA LEU A 344 17.77 -13.73 7.15
C LEU A 344 17.27 -15.14 7.50
N ASN A 345 16.75 -15.87 6.52
CA ASN A 345 16.22 -17.23 6.69
C ASN A 345 17.24 -18.35 6.32
N ALA A 346 18.48 -18.01 5.99
CA ALA A 346 19.52 -18.96 5.57
C ALA A 346 20.38 -19.41 6.75
#